data_6550b127429843086b36b4fcb42a2277
#
_entry.id   6550b127429843086b36b4fcb42a2277
#
_cell.length_a   1.000
_cell.length_b   1.000
_cell.length_c   1.000
_cell.angle_alpha   90.00
_cell.angle_beta   90.00
_cell.angle_gamma   90.00
#
_symmetry.space_group_name_H-M   'P 1'
#
loop_
_entity.id
_entity.type
_entity.pdbx_description
1 polymer ?
#
loop_
_entity_poly.entity_id
_entity_poly.type
_entity_poly.pdbx_seq_one_letter_code
_entity_poly.pdbx_strand_id
1 'polypeptide(L)'
;DKDSEGLLLMTNHGDILNKIMRAGNYHEKEYEVEIDRPVTEKFIQKMQQGVWLSQLEVKTRPCKVRKIGEKKFSIILTQGLNRQIRRMCQACGCKVLRLKRVRIMNISLGNLKTGEYREVSDREIEELYERIKESRS
;
A
#
# COMPACT_ATOMS: atom_id res chain seq x y z
N ASP A 1 6.61 6.65 5.57
CA ASP A 1 6.92 7.75 4.65
C ASP A 1 6.19 9.01 5.07
N LYS A 2 6.92 10.00 5.53
CA LYS A 2 6.34 11.26 6.04
C LYS A 2 5.65 12.10 4.96
N ASP A 3 5.95 11.86 3.70
CA ASP A 3 5.35 12.58 2.57
C ASP A 3 4.09 11.90 2.04
N SER A 4 3.68 10.78 2.65
CA SER A 4 2.44 10.10 2.32
C SER A 4 1.37 10.42 3.35
N GLU A 5 0.11 10.17 2.98
CA GLU A 5 -1.03 10.35 3.85
C GLU A 5 -1.91 9.11 3.86
N GLY A 6 -2.94 9.13 4.66
CA GLY A 6 -3.93 8.07 4.70
C GLY A 6 -3.91 7.28 5.99
N LEU A 7 -4.33 6.04 5.90
CA LEU A 7 -4.59 5.19 7.05
C LEU A 7 -3.34 4.89 7.86
N LEU A 8 -3.38 5.28 9.13
CA LEU A 8 -2.38 4.93 10.13
C LEU A 8 -3.08 4.07 11.18
N LEU A 9 -2.60 2.85 11.37
CA LEU A 9 -3.16 1.94 12.36
C LEU A 9 -2.47 2.16 13.70
N MET A 10 -3.20 2.70 14.67
CA MET A 10 -2.72 2.92 16.03
C MET A 10 -3.33 1.87 16.95
N THR A 11 -2.50 1.15 17.68
CA THR A 11 -2.97 0.07 18.54
C THR A 11 -2.02 -0.13 19.72
N ASN A 12 -2.56 -0.65 20.82
CA ASN A 12 -1.77 -1.11 21.96
C ASN A 12 -1.18 -2.52 21.73
N HIS A 13 -1.51 -3.14 20.61
CA HIS A 13 -1.06 -4.48 20.24
C HIS A 13 0.10 -4.37 19.25
N GLY A 14 1.30 -4.03 19.74
CA GLY A 14 2.47 -3.81 18.91
C GLY A 14 2.88 -5.01 18.05
N ASP A 15 2.71 -6.22 18.57
CA ASP A 15 3.01 -7.46 17.84
C ASP A 15 2.08 -7.66 16.63
N ILE A 16 0.82 -7.26 16.73
CA ILE A 16 -0.12 -7.28 15.60
C ILE A 16 0.36 -6.32 14.51
N LEU A 17 0.72 -5.11 14.91
CA LEU A 17 1.18 -4.10 13.96
C LEU A 17 2.47 -4.56 13.27
N ASN A 18 3.40 -5.15 14.01
CA ASN A 18 4.62 -5.68 13.46
C ASN A 18 4.36 -6.77 12.41
N LYS A 19 3.44 -7.68 12.69
CA LYS A 19 3.07 -8.74 11.73
C LYS A 19 2.47 -8.17 10.46
N ILE A 20 1.60 -7.18 10.57
CA ILE A 20 0.98 -6.53 9.42
C ILE A 20 2.02 -5.84 8.53
N MET A 21 3.00 -5.19 9.14
CA MET A 21 3.97 -4.37 8.42
C MET A 21 5.16 -5.16 7.86
N ARG A 22 5.37 -6.41 8.27
CA ARG A 22 6.47 -7.23 7.75
C ARG A 22 6.22 -7.63 6.31
N ALA A 23 7.19 -7.34 5.44
CA ALA A 23 7.11 -7.68 4.03
C ALA A 23 6.95 -9.20 3.79
N GLY A 24 7.57 -10.02 4.63
CA GLY A 24 7.52 -11.47 4.50
C GLY A 24 6.15 -12.09 4.75
N ASN A 25 5.24 -11.38 5.39
CA ASN A 25 3.92 -11.91 5.75
C ASN A 25 2.88 -11.77 4.63
N TYR A 26 3.19 -11.05 3.55
CA TYR A 26 2.30 -10.90 2.40
C TYR A 26 0.93 -10.29 2.71
N HIS A 27 0.82 -9.50 3.76
CA HIS A 27 -0.43 -8.79 4.08
C HIS A 27 -0.65 -7.64 3.12
N GLU A 28 -1.86 -7.56 2.57
CA GLU A 28 -2.21 -6.56 1.59
C GLU A 28 -2.36 -5.18 2.21
N LYS A 29 -1.82 -4.19 1.50
CA LYS A 29 -2.04 -2.76 1.76
C LYS A 29 -2.41 -2.11 0.44
N GLU A 30 -3.43 -1.29 0.46
CA GLU A 30 -3.91 -0.62 -0.75
C GLU A 30 -3.68 0.87 -0.66
N TYR A 31 -3.22 1.43 -1.79
CA TYR A 31 -2.90 2.85 -1.91
C TYR A 31 -3.60 3.46 -3.11
N GLU A 32 -3.97 4.73 -2.99
CA GLU A 32 -4.36 5.57 -4.11
C GLU A 32 -3.22 6.53 -4.40
N VAL A 33 -2.82 6.61 -5.65
CA VAL A 33 -1.61 7.34 -6.07
C VAL A 33 -1.94 8.28 -7.21
N GLU A 34 -1.53 9.54 -7.07
CA GLU A 34 -1.59 10.53 -8.14
C GLU A 34 -0.18 10.77 -8.67
N ILE A 35 -0.03 10.75 -9.98
CA ILE A 35 1.26 10.95 -10.64
C ILE A 35 1.22 12.15 -11.59
N ASP A 36 2.38 12.55 -12.08
CA ASP A 36 2.56 13.77 -12.88
C ASP A 36 2.25 13.59 -14.37
N ARG A 37 1.76 12.43 -14.77
CA ARG A 37 1.42 12.13 -16.17
C ARG A 37 0.28 11.13 -16.25
N PRO A 38 -0.35 10.97 -17.45
CA PRO A 38 -1.47 10.03 -17.58
C PRO A 38 -1.08 8.59 -17.27
N VAL A 39 -1.98 7.87 -16.61
CA VAL A 39 -1.84 6.44 -16.36
C VAL A 39 -2.19 5.69 -17.64
N THR A 40 -1.20 5.00 -18.22
CA THR A 40 -1.36 4.24 -19.45
C THR A 40 -1.43 2.75 -19.15
N GLU A 41 -1.98 1.99 -20.08
CA GLU A 41 -2.00 0.53 -19.99
C GLU A 41 -0.60 -0.05 -19.85
N LYS A 42 0.35 0.50 -20.60
CA LYS A 42 1.75 0.08 -20.53
C LYS A 42 2.35 0.30 -19.14
N PHE A 43 2.05 1.44 -18.52
CA PHE A 43 2.46 1.74 -17.15
C PHE A 43 1.89 0.71 -16.17
N ILE A 44 0.59 0.44 -16.27
CA ILE A 44 -0.09 -0.54 -15.40
C ILE A 44 0.57 -1.91 -15.52
N GLN A 45 0.81 -2.38 -16.74
CA GLN A 45 1.44 -3.67 -16.97
C GLN A 45 2.84 -3.75 -16.37
N LYS A 46 3.65 -2.72 -16.54
CA LYS A 46 4.99 -2.67 -15.96
C LYS A 46 4.96 -2.75 -14.45
N MET A 47 4.06 -1.98 -13.83
CA MET A 47 3.93 -1.97 -12.37
C MET A 47 3.46 -3.31 -11.83
N GLN A 48 2.49 -3.95 -12.49
CA GLN A 48 1.93 -5.24 -12.06
C GLN A 48 2.93 -6.39 -12.14
N GLN A 49 3.81 -6.37 -13.10
CA GLN A 49 4.81 -7.43 -13.30
C GLN A 49 5.94 -7.39 -12.28
N GLY A 50 6.06 -6.29 -11.56
CA GLY A 50 7.18 -6.03 -10.68
C GLY A 50 8.24 -5.16 -11.37
N VAL A 51 8.88 -4.32 -10.60
CA VAL A 51 9.81 -3.31 -11.08
C VAL A 51 11.16 -3.48 -10.37
N TRP A 52 12.23 -3.43 -11.12
CA TRP A 52 13.57 -3.43 -10.55
C TRP A 52 13.87 -2.08 -9.89
N LEU A 53 14.23 -2.13 -8.61
CA LEU A 53 14.59 -0.94 -7.83
C LEU A 53 16.10 -0.93 -7.62
N SER A 54 16.80 -0.14 -8.42
CA SER A 54 18.27 -0.13 -8.39
C SER A 54 18.86 0.31 -7.05
N GLN A 55 18.18 1.23 -6.35
CA GLN A 55 18.66 1.72 -5.05
C GLN A 55 18.63 0.65 -3.96
N LEU A 56 17.73 -0.30 -4.07
CA LEU A 56 17.55 -1.38 -3.10
C LEU A 56 18.03 -2.73 -3.64
N GLU A 57 18.45 -2.77 -4.91
CA GLU A 57 18.91 -3.97 -5.60
C GLU A 57 17.92 -5.13 -5.47
N VAL A 58 16.64 -4.84 -5.71
CA VAL A 58 15.56 -5.83 -5.58
C VAL A 58 14.50 -5.56 -6.65
N LYS A 59 13.88 -6.62 -7.13
CA LYS A 59 12.68 -6.53 -7.98
C LYS A 59 11.46 -6.65 -7.07
N THR A 60 10.50 -5.73 -7.23
CA THR A 60 9.27 -5.78 -6.45
C THR A 60 8.44 -6.99 -6.83
N ARG A 61 7.61 -7.47 -5.90
CA ARG A 61 6.69 -8.57 -6.17
C ARG A 61 5.61 -8.12 -7.16
N PRO A 62 5.06 -9.05 -7.97
CA PRO A 62 3.87 -8.74 -8.75
C PRO A 62 2.78 -8.19 -7.84
N CYS A 63 2.04 -7.23 -8.34
CA CYS A 63 1.00 -6.55 -7.57
C CYS A 63 -0.20 -6.23 -8.44
N LYS A 64 -1.28 -5.76 -7.83
CA LYS A 64 -2.49 -5.38 -8.55
C LYS A 64 -2.51 -3.87 -8.71
N VAL A 65 -2.70 -3.42 -9.95
CA VAL A 65 -2.77 -1.99 -10.28
C VAL A 65 -4.01 -1.73 -11.12
N ARG A 66 -4.76 -0.69 -10.78
CA ARG A 66 -5.97 -0.33 -11.49
C ARG A 66 -6.03 1.18 -11.69
N LYS A 67 -6.34 1.61 -12.90
CA LYS A 67 -6.56 3.03 -13.18
C LYS A 67 -7.86 3.49 -12.53
N ILE A 68 -7.81 4.58 -11.75
CA ILE A 68 -8.98 5.17 -11.08
C ILE A 68 -9.22 6.62 -11.49
N GLY A 69 -8.35 7.19 -12.30
CA GLY A 69 -8.47 8.54 -12.85
C GLY A 69 -7.43 8.72 -13.93
N GLU A 70 -7.47 9.84 -14.63
CA GLU A 70 -6.51 10.06 -15.73
C GLU A 70 -5.06 9.98 -15.28
N LYS A 71 -4.77 10.55 -14.10
CA LYS A 71 -3.43 10.56 -13.50
C LYS A 71 -3.40 9.85 -12.16
N LYS A 72 -4.37 8.98 -11.91
CA LYS A 72 -4.50 8.29 -10.63
C LYS A 72 -4.66 6.79 -10.84
N PHE A 73 -4.06 6.02 -9.93
CA PHE A 73 -4.24 4.57 -9.92
C PHE A 73 -4.32 4.06 -8.48
N SER A 74 -4.92 2.88 -8.35
CA SER A 74 -4.93 2.13 -7.10
C SER A 74 -3.92 1.01 -7.22
N ILE A 75 -3.14 0.77 -6.17
CA ILE A 75 -2.17 -0.31 -6.12
C ILE A 75 -2.29 -1.08 -4.82
N ILE A 76 -2.28 -2.41 -4.92
CA ILE A 76 -2.34 -3.30 -3.77
C ILE A 76 -1.01 -4.03 -3.66
N LEU A 77 -0.29 -3.76 -2.57
CA LEU A 77 1.02 -4.34 -2.31
C LEU A 77 0.97 -5.34 -1.17
N THR A 78 1.76 -6.40 -1.28
CA THR A 78 2.01 -7.35 -0.19
C THR A 78 3.40 -7.17 0.42
N GLN A 79 4.07 -6.10 0.06
CA GLN A 79 5.45 -5.78 0.39
C GLN A 79 5.52 -4.36 0.93
N GLY A 80 6.46 -4.09 1.82
CA GLY A 80 6.62 -2.75 2.40
C GLY A 80 8.08 -2.29 2.34
N LEU A 81 8.63 -2.23 1.14
CA LEU A 81 10.00 -1.74 0.95
C LEU A 81 10.06 -0.22 1.14
N ASN A 82 11.23 0.28 1.53
CA ASN A 82 11.43 1.71 1.73
C ASN A 82 11.03 2.52 0.49
N ARG A 83 10.04 3.40 0.64
CA ARG A 83 9.53 4.29 -0.41
C ARG A 83 9.19 3.54 -1.71
N GLN A 84 8.64 2.34 -1.58
CA GLN A 84 8.47 1.41 -2.70
C GLN A 84 7.70 2.01 -3.87
N ILE A 85 6.53 2.57 -3.63
CA ILE A 85 5.68 3.10 -4.72
C ILE A 85 6.37 4.25 -5.44
N ARG A 86 7.02 5.14 -4.69
CA ARG A 86 7.76 6.27 -5.27
C ARG A 86 8.91 5.80 -6.13
N ARG A 87 9.64 4.78 -5.67
CA ARG A 87 10.75 4.19 -6.43
C ARG A 87 10.27 3.45 -7.68
N MET A 88 9.16 2.72 -7.57
CA MET A 88 8.54 2.03 -8.71
C MET A 88 8.12 3.03 -9.78
N CYS A 89 7.44 4.10 -9.39
CA CYS A 89 7.02 5.15 -10.32
C CYS A 89 8.21 5.83 -10.99
N GLN A 90 9.25 6.14 -10.23
CA GLN A 90 10.46 6.75 -10.77
C GLN A 90 11.11 5.84 -11.82
N ALA A 91 11.19 4.55 -11.54
CA ALA A 91 11.74 3.57 -12.49
C ALA A 91 10.89 3.46 -13.77
N CYS A 92 9.60 3.75 -13.67
CA CYS A 92 8.69 3.78 -14.82
C CYS A 92 8.59 5.16 -15.48
N GLY A 93 9.38 6.12 -15.04
CA GLY A 93 9.48 7.44 -15.67
C GLY A 93 8.45 8.47 -15.23
N CYS A 94 7.86 8.32 -14.05
CA CYS A 94 6.90 9.30 -13.52
C CYS A 94 7.20 9.65 -12.06
N LYS A 95 6.54 10.72 -11.59
CA LYS A 95 6.71 11.22 -10.24
C LYS A 95 5.39 11.14 -9.48
N VAL A 96 5.43 10.69 -8.23
CA VAL A 96 4.27 10.68 -7.35
C VAL A 96 4.02 12.08 -6.83
N LEU A 97 2.81 12.58 -7.05
CA LEU A 97 2.37 13.89 -6.53
C LEU A 97 1.62 13.72 -5.21
N ARG A 98 0.86 12.63 -5.06
CA ARG A 98 0.10 12.35 -3.84
C ARG A 98 0.03 10.84 -3.64
N LEU A 99 0.22 10.42 -2.38
CA LEU A 99 0.20 9.01 -2.00
C LEU A 99 -0.65 8.87 -0.74
N LYS A 100 -1.69 8.02 -0.82
CA LYS A 100 -2.63 7.83 0.28
C LYS A 100 -2.87 6.35 0.50
N ARG A 101 -2.58 5.87 1.72
CA ARG A 101 -2.91 4.48 2.09
C ARG A 101 -4.37 4.42 2.53
N VAL A 102 -5.17 3.62 1.85
CA VAL A 102 -6.62 3.55 2.06
C VAL A 102 -7.09 2.26 2.73
N ARG A 103 -6.26 1.23 2.73
CA ARG A 103 -6.61 -0.06 3.33
C ARG A 103 -5.36 -0.78 3.83
N ILE A 104 -5.48 -1.39 4.99
CA ILE A 104 -4.51 -2.33 5.55
C ILE A 104 -5.30 -3.59 5.85
N MET A 105 -5.04 -4.67 5.09
CA MET A 105 -5.78 -5.94 5.20
C MET A 105 -7.29 -5.69 5.07
N ASN A 106 -8.10 -5.97 6.11
CA ASN A 106 -9.55 -5.75 6.13
C ASN A 106 -9.97 -4.36 6.63
N ILE A 107 -9.02 -3.54 7.10
CA ILE A 107 -9.33 -2.22 7.67
C ILE A 107 -9.14 -1.15 6.61
N SER A 108 -10.23 -0.49 6.22
CA SER A 108 -10.20 0.56 5.20
C SER A 108 -10.42 1.94 5.80
N LEU A 109 -9.95 2.95 5.06
CA LEU A 109 -10.16 4.35 5.42
C LEU A 109 -11.64 4.73 5.35
N GLY A 110 -12.39 4.11 4.43
CA GLY A 110 -13.80 4.43 4.23
C GLY A 110 -13.97 5.87 3.79
N ASN A 111 -14.90 6.59 4.45
CA ASN A 111 -15.19 7.99 4.14
C ASN A 111 -14.40 8.99 4.99
N LEU A 112 -13.38 8.53 5.71
CA LEU A 112 -12.56 9.42 6.54
C LEU A 112 -11.74 10.37 5.68
N LYS A 113 -11.67 11.61 6.13
CA LYS A 113 -10.83 12.65 5.54
C LYS A 113 -9.47 12.66 6.22
N THR A 114 -8.47 13.25 5.57
CA THR A 114 -7.15 13.44 6.16
C THR A 114 -7.27 14.14 7.53
N GLY A 115 -6.63 13.57 8.53
CA GLY A 115 -6.66 14.10 9.91
C GLY A 115 -7.79 13.56 10.77
N GLU A 116 -8.77 12.89 10.20
CA GLU A 116 -9.82 12.22 10.95
C GLU A 116 -9.37 10.82 11.39
N TYR A 117 -10.03 10.29 12.41
CA TYR A 117 -9.80 8.91 12.84
C TYR A 117 -11.14 8.24 13.16
N ARG A 118 -11.12 6.91 13.15
CA ARG A 118 -12.24 6.12 13.63
C ARG A 118 -11.74 4.97 14.48
N GLU A 119 -12.59 4.48 15.35
CA GLU A 119 -12.28 3.28 16.10
C GLU A 119 -12.43 2.04 15.21
N VAL A 120 -11.55 1.09 15.41
CA VAL A 120 -11.65 -0.20 14.75
C VAL A 120 -12.69 -1.03 15.48
N SER A 121 -13.67 -1.56 14.74
CA SER A 121 -14.75 -2.33 15.35
C SER A 121 -14.23 -3.70 15.85
N ASP A 122 -14.96 -4.28 16.80
CA ASP A 122 -14.62 -5.61 17.31
C ASP A 122 -14.58 -6.65 16.20
N ARG A 123 -15.48 -6.54 15.23
CA ARG A 123 -15.51 -7.45 14.08
C ARG A 123 -14.25 -7.30 13.22
N GLU A 124 -13.80 -6.08 13.00
CA GLU A 124 -12.56 -5.81 12.25
C GLU A 124 -11.35 -6.40 12.96
N ILE A 125 -11.31 -6.29 14.29
CA ILE A 125 -10.24 -6.86 15.10
C ILE A 125 -10.26 -8.39 15.00
N GLU A 126 -11.42 -9.03 15.10
CA GLU A 126 -11.56 -10.47 14.97
C GLU A 126 -11.09 -10.96 13.61
N GLU A 127 -11.50 -10.29 12.53
CA GLU A 127 -11.07 -10.62 11.18
C GLU A 127 -9.57 -10.43 11.02
N LEU A 128 -9.01 -9.40 11.63
CA LEU A 128 -7.58 -9.13 11.60
C LEU A 128 -6.80 -10.25 12.28
N TYR A 129 -7.25 -10.70 13.45
CA TYR A 129 -6.64 -11.81 14.16
C TYR A 129 -6.68 -13.10 13.35
N GLU A 130 -7.79 -13.39 12.69
CA GLU A 130 -7.91 -14.58 11.85
C GLU A 130 -6.89 -14.56 10.70
N ARG A 131 -6.73 -13.41 10.05
CA ARG A 131 -5.76 -13.25 8.96
C ARG A 131 -4.32 -13.36 9.44
N ILE A 132 -4.04 -12.88 10.66
CA ILE A 132 -2.70 -12.90 11.24
C ILE A 132 -2.30 -14.31 11.67
N LYS A 133 -3.24 -15.15 12.09
CA LYS A 133 -2.95 -16.55 12.47
C LYS A 133 -2.26 -17.34 11.37
N GLU A 134 -2.54 -17.01 10.11
CA GLU A 134 -1.95 -17.65 8.96
C GLU A 134 -0.60 -17.04 8.58
N SER A 135 -0.18 -15.98 9.29
CA SER A 135 1.04 -15.24 8.96
C SER A 135 2.28 -15.90 9.55
N ARG A 136 3.37 -15.78 8.83
CA ARG A 136 4.70 -16.13 9.35
C ARG A 136 5.14 -15.04 10.32
N SER A 137 5.67 -15.45 11.42
CA SER A 137 6.21 -14.51 12.42
C SER A 137 7.56 -13.93 11.98
#